data_bd17e77b5c4b10a1758877cf9bb1ce40
#
_entry.id   bd17e77b5c4b10a1758877cf9bb1ce40
#
_cell.length_a   1.000
_cell.length_b   1.000
_cell.length_c   1.000
_cell.angle_alpha   90.00
_cell.angle_beta   90.00
_cell.angle_gamma   90.00
#
_symmetry.space_group_name_H-M   'P 1'
#
loop_
_entity.id
_entity.type
_entity.pdbx_description
1 polymer ?
#
loop_
_entity_poly.entity_id
_entity_poly.type
_entity_poly.pdbx_seq_one_letter_code
_entity_poly.pdbx_strand_id
1 'polypeptide(L)'
;MTTPASDSAHRAPTALDEVGTTEDIHIPTDPLERVIGQEKAVEIARIAAYQRRHLLLVGPPGIGKSMTAQALALHLERPRSELRVVHNPENPERPSIEVVSREEVYHEREAARSVEGELIPPTEAPATVAERLGYRCPRCSFYSLPTERYCPSCGNVKQAPPGVTGSGNPFRDLVGGILELTVSPGGNPQESVRTTRLKSGVEEVVAYERAGDQIKVLDQRALERRRQLQHQSPRKVLVKLDRNTFLMATGATETELLGDVRHDPYGGHPQLGTLPYERVIPGVVHEAHEGVLFIDELPHIGFLQRHILTAMQEKRFPITGRNPQSGGAAVRVDGVPCDFILVAAANIQDVHRILSPLRSRIAGSGYEVLLETAMPDNEANRLRIAQFCAQEIAVDGRIRPATRAAILELIQESRRRAEVLDGRRNALTLRLRELGGLIRTAGDLAAVSGSEFLDASHVREALLRARSIEEQVREVYGSFQGGLRQESTESQRQSMGYYNWNDHPDPGQFPGGYG
;
A
#
# COMPACT_ATOMS: atom_id res chain seq x y z
N MET A 1 -0.22 -9.84 53.14
CA MET A 1 -1.62 -9.83 52.69
C MET A 1 -1.78 -8.69 51.71
N THR A 2 -1.53 -8.94 50.46
CA THR A 2 -1.73 -8.03 49.34
C THR A 2 -2.88 -8.60 48.52
N THR A 3 -4.00 -7.89 48.51
CA THR A 3 -5.19 -8.21 47.72
C THR A 3 -4.84 -8.13 46.22
N PRO A 4 -5.24 -9.11 45.40
CA PRO A 4 -5.11 -9.02 43.96
C PRO A 4 -6.15 -8.02 43.44
N ALA A 5 -5.68 -7.08 42.59
CA ALA A 5 -6.53 -6.19 41.83
C ALA A 5 -7.46 -7.03 40.93
N SER A 6 -8.75 -6.80 41.05
CA SER A 6 -9.78 -7.41 40.23
C SER A 6 -9.62 -6.97 38.79
N ASP A 7 -9.16 -7.90 37.97
CA ASP A 7 -9.23 -7.83 36.52
C ASP A 7 -10.71 -7.95 36.12
N SER A 8 -11.41 -6.81 36.09
CA SER A 8 -12.75 -6.73 35.54
C SER A 8 -12.62 -6.79 34.02
N ALA A 9 -12.61 -8.01 33.48
CA ALA A 9 -12.81 -8.26 32.06
C ALA A 9 -14.11 -7.53 31.66
N HIS A 10 -13.99 -6.37 31.01
CA HIS A 10 -15.12 -5.65 30.43
C HIS A 10 -15.78 -6.57 29.40
N ARG A 11 -16.93 -7.13 29.78
CA ARG A 11 -17.76 -7.91 28.89
C ARG A 11 -18.19 -7.00 27.74
N ALA A 12 -17.93 -7.41 26.49
CA ALA A 12 -18.34 -6.64 25.32
C ALA A 12 -19.86 -6.35 25.39
N PRO A 13 -20.30 -5.11 25.09
CA PRO A 13 -21.70 -4.75 25.16
C PRO A 13 -22.52 -5.63 24.20
N THR A 14 -23.65 -6.15 24.70
CA THR A 14 -24.57 -7.00 23.93
C THR A 14 -25.73 -6.21 23.35
N ALA A 15 -25.97 -5.00 23.86
CA ALA A 15 -26.99 -4.07 23.42
C ALA A 15 -26.42 -2.65 23.32
N LEU A 16 -26.98 -1.84 22.43
CA LEU A 16 -26.55 -0.45 22.25
C LEU A 16 -26.79 0.39 23.51
N ASP A 17 -27.73 -0.04 24.34
CA ASP A 17 -28.06 0.63 25.62
C ASP A 17 -26.93 0.54 26.65
N GLU A 18 -26.05 -0.43 26.52
CA GLU A 18 -24.89 -0.63 27.38
C GLU A 18 -23.68 0.21 26.95
N VAL A 19 -23.74 0.83 25.77
CA VAL A 19 -22.65 1.65 25.21
C VAL A 19 -22.77 3.08 25.69
N GLY A 20 -21.79 3.59 26.42
CA GLY A 20 -21.67 5.02 26.75
C GLY A 20 -20.97 5.79 25.67
N THR A 21 -19.81 5.29 25.24
CA THR A 21 -18.96 5.86 24.19
C THR A 21 -18.40 4.76 23.27
N THR A 22 -17.76 5.16 22.17
CA THR A 22 -17.08 4.20 21.27
C THR A 22 -15.90 3.48 21.92
N GLU A 23 -15.41 3.93 23.07
CA GLU A 23 -14.34 3.26 23.83
C GLU A 23 -14.82 1.93 24.47
N ASP A 24 -16.13 1.82 24.75
CA ASP A 24 -16.73 0.60 25.30
C ASP A 24 -16.86 -0.51 24.23
N ILE A 25 -16.62 -0.19 22.96
CA ILE A 25 -16.84 -1.11 21.85
C ILE A 25 -15.54 -1.84 21.52
N HIS A 26 -15.58 -3.15 21.63
CA HIS A 26 -14.46 -4.00 21.23
C HIS A 26 -14.29 -4.01 19.71
N ILE A 27 -13.10 -3.62 19.22
CA ILE A 27 -12.72 -3.76 17.81
C ILE A 27 -12.06 -5.13 17.63
N PRO A 28 -12.61 -6.03 16.77
CA PRO A 28 -12.04 -7.34 16.56
C PRO A 28 -10.58 -7.30 16.09
N THR A 29 -9.77 -8.24 16.54
CA THR A 29 -8.39 -8.40 16.08
C THR A 29 -8.32 -9.00 14.68
N ASP A 30 -9.25 -9.92 14.36
CA ASP A 30 -9.38 -10.49 13.01
C ASP A 30 -9.93 -9.44 12.03
N PRO A 31 -9.18 -9.07 10.98
CA PRO A 31 -9.62 -8.08 10.01
C PRO A 31 -10.88 -8.49 9.24
N LEU A 32 -11.16 -9.80 9.06
CA LEU A 32 -12.40 -10.26 8.43
C LEU A 32 -13.63 -9.97 9.31
N GLU A 33 -13.49 -9.97 10.63
CA GLU A 33 -14.57 -9.62 11.55
C GLU A 33 -14.83 -8.11 11.64
N ARG A 34 -13.90 -7.31 11.10
CA ARG A 34 -14.07 -5.86 10.93
C ARG A 34 -14.93 -5.49 9.72
N VAL A 35 -15.15 -6.43 8.80
CA VAL A 35 -16.00 -6.22 7.62
C VAL A 35 -17.46 -6.29 8.07
N ILE A 36 -18.17 -5.17 7.96
CA ILE A 36 -19.52 -5.01 8.46
C ILE A 36 -20.56 -5.44 7.42
N GLY A 37 -21.52 -6.29 7.85
CA GLY A 37 -22.74 -6.62 7.08
C GLY A 37 -22.50 -7.43 5.81
N GLN A 38 -21.32 -8.05 5.66
CA GLN A 38 -20.92 -8.85 4.50
C GLN A 38 -20.63 -10.31 4.90
N GLU A 39 -21.46 -10.90 5.77
CA GLU A 39 -21.22 -12.22 6.37
C GLU A 39 -20.91 -13.29 5.32
N LYS A 40 -21.72 -13.35 4.26
CA LYS A 40 -21.52 -14.29 3.15
C LYS A 40 -20.19 -14.08 2.43
N ALA A 41 -19.81 -12.80 2.20
CA ALA A 41 -18.54 -12.49 1.56
C ALA A 41 -17.35 -12.82 2.47
N VAL A 42 -17.46 -12.58 3.77
CA VAL A 42 -16.46 -12.91 4.77
C VAL A 42 -16.25 -14.43 4.88
N GLU A 43 -17.35 -15.21 4.93
CA GLU A 43 -17.29 -16.66 4.94
C GLU A 43 -16.59 -17.21 3.70
N ILE A 44 -16.98 -16.73 2.51
CA ILE A 44 -16.37 -17.12 1.25
C ILE A 44 -14.90 -16.68 1.19
N ALA A 45 -14.57 -15.50 1.70
CA ALA A 45 -13.18 -15.02 1.75
C ALA A 45 -12.30 -15.91 2.63
N ARG A 46 -12.79 -16.39 3.79
CA ARG A 46 -12.09 -17.38 4.64
C ARG A 46 -11.84 -18.68 3.89
N ILE A 47 -12.86 -19.21 3.21
CA ILE A 47 -12.73 -20.43 2.40
C ILE A 47 -11.73 -20.20 1.26
N ALA A 48 -11.83 -19.06 0.57
CA ALA A 48 -10.94 -18.69 -0.53
C ALA A 48 -9.47 -18.57 -0.09
N ALA A 49 -9.21 -18.00 1.09
CA ALA A 49 -7.88 -17.94 1.67
C ALA A 49 -7.32 -19.34 1.95
N TYR A 50 -8.09 -20.18 2.67
CA TYR A 50 -7.67 -21.53 3.05
C TYR A 50 -7.44 -22.45 1.84
N GLN A 51 -8.34 -22.40 0.84
CA GLN A 51 -8.30 -23.26 -0.36
C GLN A 51 -7.50 -22.63 -1.51
N ARG A 52 -6.92 -21.45 -1.33
CA ARG A 52 -6.21 -20.67 -2.36
C ARG A 52 -7.07 -20.50 -3.63
N ARG A 53 -8.33 -20.04 -3.46
CA ARG A 53 -9.29 -19.83 -4.55
C ARG A 53 -9.35 -18.37 -4.96
N HIS A 54 -9.61 -18.12 -6.23
CA HIS A 54 -9.83 -16.76 -6.74
C HIS A 54 -11.19 -16.22 -6.28
N LEU A 55 -11.32 -14.90 -6.22
CA LEU A 55 -12.52 -14.23 -5.73
C LEU A 55 -12.86 -13.01 -6.60
N LEU A 56 -14.09 -12.93 -7.09
CA LEU A 56 -14.65 -11.74 -7.72
C LEU A 56 -15.69 -11.12 -6.80
N LEU A 57 -15.42 -9.91 -6.33
CA LEU A 57 -16.32 -9.12 -5.49
C LEU A 57 -17.06 -8.10 -6.36
N VAL A 58 -18.37 -8.22 -6.44
CA VAL A 58 -19.21 -7.33 -7.25
C VAL A 58 -20.09 -6.48 -6.35
N GLY A 59 -20.16 -5.18 -6.62
CA GLY A 59 -21.03 -4.26 -5.87
C GLY A 59 -20.61 -2.81 -6.03
N PRO A 60 -21.43 -1.86 -5.55
CA PRO A 60 -21.14 -0.44 -5.64
C PRO A 60 -19.86 -0.04 -4.89
N PRO A 61 -19.32 1.17 -5.12
CA PRO A 61 -18.15 1.65 -4.37
C PRO A 61 -18.49 1.84 -2.89
N GLY A 62 -17.47 1.68 -2.03
CA GLY A 62 -17.57 1.99 -0.59
C GLY A 62 -18.24 0.96 0.31
N ILE A 63 -18.50 -0.28 -0.18
CA ILE A 63 -19.11 -1.38 0.58
C ILE A 63 -18.15 -2.41 1.14
N GLY A 64 -16.83 -2.12 1.16
CA GLY A 64 -15.82 -2.98 1.81
C GLY A 64 -15.09 -3.97 0.91
N LYS A 65 -15.16 -3.86 -0.45
CA LYS A 65 -14.44 -4.76 -1.38
C LYS A 65 -12.95 -4.88 -1.08
N SER A 66 -12.26 -3.75 -1.02
CA SER A 66 -10.79 -3.71 -0.78
C SER A 66 -10.43 -4.17 0.63
N MET A 67 -11.26 -3.86 1.63
CA MET A 67 -11.06 -4.32 3.01
C MET A 67 -11.18 -5.85 3.09
N THR A 68 -12.18 -6.44 2.44
CA THR A 68 -12.36 -7.90 2.37
C THR A 68 -11.16 -8.57 1.71
N ALA A 69 -10.62 -7.99 0.62
CA ALA A 69 -9.44 -8.50 -0.08
C ALA A 69 -8.18 -8.43 0.80
N GLN A 70 -7.97 -7.32 1.49
CA GLN A 70 -6.84 -7.14 2.41
C GLN A 70 -6.93 -8.09 3.61
N ALA A 71 -8.13 -8.23 4.19
CA ALA A 71 -8.37 -9.14 5.30
C ALA A 71 -8.14 -10.61 4.90
N LEU A 72 -8.55 -11.01 3.67
CA LEU A 72 -8.26 -12.34 3.14
C LEU A 72 -6.75 -12.61 3.11
N ALA A 73 -5.94 -11.66 2.67
CA ALA A 73 -4.49 -11.84 2.55
C ALA A 73 -3.80 -12.10 3.91
N LEU A 74 -4.35 -11.58 5.01
CA LEU A 74 -3.82 -11.80 6.35
C LEU A 74 -4.07 -13.22 6.88
N HIS A 75 -5.00 -13.96 6.25
CA HIS A 75 -5.27 -15.37 6.55
C HIS A 75 -4.43 -16.34 5.71
N LEU A 76 -3.57 -15.83 4.82
CA LEU A 76 -2.67 -16.68 4.05
C LEU A 76 -1.47 -17.11 4.86
N GLU A 77 -0.94 -18.28 4.52
CA GLU A 77 0.36 -18.71 5.02
C GLU A 77 1.46 -17.75 4.55
N ARG A 78 2.50 -17.63 5.36
CA ARG A 78 3.68 -16.86 4.97
C ARG A 78 4.33 -17.43 3.70
N PRO A 79 4.89 -16.58 2.82
CA PRO A 79 5.58 -17.02 1.60
C PRO A 79 6.61 -18.12 1.88
N ARG A 80 6.69 -19.12 1.01
CA ARG A 80 7.59 -20.28 1.16
C ARG A 80 8.86 -20.16 0.35
N SER A 81 8.88 -19.25 -0.64
CA SER A 81 9.97 -19.12 -1.59
C SER A 81 10.39 -17.67 -1.84
N GLU A 82 11.65 -17.50 -2.16
CA GLU A 82 12.28 -16.29 -2.69
C GLU A 82 12.62 -16.52 -4.17
N LEU A 83 12.34 -15.52 -5.01
CA LEU A 83 12.68 -15.59 -6.44
C LEU A 83 13.94 -14.79 -6.71
N ARG A 84 14.90 -15.39 -7.42
CA ARG A 84 16.17 -14.78 -7.79
C ARG A 84 16.40 -14.87 -9.30
N VAL A 85 16.92 -13.80 -9.85
CA VAL A 85 17.42 -13.80 -11.24
C VAL A 85 18.92 -14.09 -11.18
N VAL A 86 19.34 -15.11 -11.92
CA VAL A 86 20.73 -15.57 -11.98
C VAL A 86 21.32 -15.23 -13.34
N HIS A 87 22.56 -14.76 -13.33
CA HIS A 87 23.31 -14.50 -14.55
C HIS A 87 23.48 -15.77 -15.38
N ASN A 88 23.23 -15.66 -16.68
CA ASN A 88 23.50 -16.72 -17.65
C ASN A 88 24.73 -16.34 -18.47
N PRO A 89 25.91 -16.97 -18.23
CA PRO A 89 27.13 -16.63 -18.95
C PRO A 89 27.07 -16.96 -20.43
N GLU A 90 26.32 -17.99 -20.83
CA GLU A 90 26.18 -18.42 -22.24
C GLU A 90 25.29 -17.47 -23.04
N ASN A 91 24.26 -16.92 -22.38
CA ASN A 91 23.36 -15.95 -22.99
C ASN A 91 22.94 -14.89 -21.97
N PRO A 92 23.72 -13.81 -21.79
CA PRO A 92 23.44 -12.78 -20.80
C PRO A 92 22.07 -12.10 -20.97
N GLU A 93 21.53 -12.06 -22.19
CA GLU A 93 20.21 -11.49 -22.50
C GLU A 93 19.04 -12.42 -22.07
N ARG A 94 19.36 -13.64 -21.65
CA ARG A 94 18.42 -14.64 -21.16
C ARG A 94 18.80 -15.13 -19.75
N PRO A 95 18.73 -14.24 -18.73
CA PRO A 95 18.97 -14.66 -17.36
C PRO A 95 17.98 -15.75 -16.94
N SER A 96 18.41 -16.65 -16.07
CA SER A 96 17.58 -17.72 -15.53
C SER A 96 16.91 -17.33 -14.22
N ILE A 97 15.83 -18.02 -13.86
CA ILE A 97 15.14 -17.88 -12.57
C ILE A 97 15.54 -19.04 -11.66
N GLU A 98 15.92 -18.71 -10.44
CA GLU A 98 16.11 -19.61 -9.32
C GLU A 98 14.99 -19.39 -8.29
N VAL A 99 14.36 -20.48 -7.86
CA VAL A 99 13.37 -20.47 -6.78
C VAL A 99 14.03 -21.08 -5.55
N VAL A 100 14.22 -20.28 -4.51
CA VAL A 100 14.94 -20.69 -3.30
C VAL A 100 13.93 -20.87 -2.17
N SER A 101 13.98 -22.03 -1.51
CA SER A 101 13.07 -22.33 -0.41
C SER A 101 13.35 -21.44 0.82
N ARG A 102 12.35 -21.34 1.70
CA ARG A 102 12.48 -20.58 2.96
C ARG A 102 13.65 -21.09 3.80
N GLU A 103 13.78 -22.42 3.90
CA GLU A 103 14.82 -23.09 4.69
C GLU A 103 16.21 -22.71 4.15
N GLU A 104 16.39 -22.77 2.84
CA GLU A 104 17.67 -22.40 2.20
C GLU A 104 17.99 -20.93 2.38
N VAL A 105 17.00 -20.02 2.25
CA VAL A 105 17.20 -18.59 2.49
C VAL A 105 17.65 -18.34 3.94
N TYR A 106 17.02 -19.02 4.92
CA TYR A 106 17.42 -18.88 6.32
C TYR A 106 18.81 -19.46 6.56
N HIS A 107 19.13 -20.62 6.01
CA HIS A 107 20.49 -21.20 6.08
C HIS A 107 21.54 -20.25 5.49
N GLU A 108 21.28 -19.68 4.32
CA GLU A 108 22.21 -18.71 3.71
C GLU A 108 22.37 -17.46 4.59
N ARG A 109 21.25 -16.93 5.15
CA ARG A 109 21.30 -15.76 6.03
C ARG A 109 22.07 -16.07 7.33
N GLU A 110 21.88 -17.25 7.89
CA GLU A 110 22.59 -17.70 9.10
C GLU A 110 24.07 -17.92 8.82
N ALA A 111 24.42 -18.60 7.73
CA ALA A 111 25.79 -18.76 7.28
C ALA A 111 26.46 -17.40 7.04
N ALA A 112 25.73 -16.44 6.44
CA ALA A 112 26.23 -15.08 6.27
C ALA A 112 26.41 -14.31 7.59
N ARG A 113 25.56 -14.57 8.59
CA ARG A 113 25.69 -14.00 9.95
C ARG A 113 26.81 -14.65 10.77
N SER A 114 27.12 -15.92 10.51
CA SER A 114 28.15 -16.68 11.20
C SER A 114 29.57 -16.33 10.74
N VAL A 115 29.74 -15.53 9.67
CA VAL A 115 31.05 -15.02 9.27
C VAL A 115 31.67 -14.25 10.44
N GLU A 116 32.85 -14.70 10.89
CA GLU A 116 33.58 -14.07 11.98
C GLU A 116 33.88 -12.60 11.69
N GLY A 117 33.43 -11.74 12.60
CA GLY A 117 33.72 -10.31 12.64
C GLY A 117 34.15 -9.90 14.04
N GLU A 118 34.92 -8.86 14.15
CA GLU A 118 35.36 -8.29 15.43
C GLU A 118 34.12 -7.68 16.14
N LEU A 119 33.90 -8.06 17.40
CA LEU A 119 32.85 -7.45 18.22
C LEU A 119 33.48 -6.28 18.99
N ILE A 120 32.93 -5.09 18.79
CA ILE A 120 33.39 -3.89 19.49
C ILE A 120 32.21 -3.27 20.30
N PRO A 121 32.52 -2.61 21.43
CA PRO A 121 31.51 -1.84 22.12
C PRO A 121 31.08 -0.64 21.28
N PRO A 122 29.80 -0.16 21.39
CA PRO A 122 29.28 0.95 20.60
C PRO A 122 30.08 2.26 20.75
N THR A 123 30.82 2.41 21.86
CA THR A 123 31.67 3.57 22.17
C THR A 123 32.97 3.60 21.31
N GLU A 124 33.42 2.47 20.81
CA GLU A 124 34.60 2.38 19.94
C GLU A 124 34.26 2.52 18.45
N ALA A 125 32.98 2.42 18.10
CA ALA A 125 32.55 2.63 16.73
C ALA A 125 32.55 4.13 16.36
N PRO A 126 32.76 4.47 15.07
CA PRO A 126 32.63 5.84 14.61
C PRO A 126 31.27 6.43 15.03
N ALA A 127 31.26 7.67 15.50
CA ALA A 127 30.05 8.31 16.05
C ALA A 127 28.85 8.27 15.10
N THR A 128 29.08 8.52 13.81
CA THR A 128 28.05 8.46 12.74
C THR A 128 27.51 7.05 12.52
N VAL A 129 28.34 6.03 12.69
CA VAL A 129 27.93 4.61 12.60
C VAL A 129 27.09 4.23 13.79
N ALA A 130 27.54 4.57 15.03
CA ALA A 130 26.79 4.30 16.24
C ALA A 130 25.42 5.00 16.25
N GLU A 131 25.30 6.21 15.68
CA GLU A 131 24.03 6.93 15.49
C GLU A 131 23.13 6.22 14.49
N ARG A 132 23.62 5.85 13.33
CA ARG A 132 22.86 5.13 12.30
C ARG A 132 22.39 3.75 12.75
N LEU A 133 23.20 3.05 13.53
CA LEU A 133 22.82 1.78 14.13
C LEU A 133 21.89 1.94 15.36
N GLY A 134 21.65 3.16 15.83
CA GLY A 134 20.74 3.45 16.94
C GLY A 134 21.32 3.25 18.34
N TYR A 135 22.64 3.07 18.47
CA TYR A 135 23.31 2.99 19.78
C TYR A 135 23.62 4.35 20.39
N ARG A 136 23.78 5.40 19.59
CA ARG A 136 24.09 6.76 20.04
C ARG A 136 22.96 7.73 19.69
N CYS A 137 22.61 8.59 20.63
CA CYS A 137 21.61 9.63 20.40
C CYS A 137 22.19 10.78 19.56
N PRO A 138 21.57 11.19 18.43
CA PRO A 138 22.07 12.26 17.59
C PRO A 138 21.98 13.64 18.27
N ARG A 139 21.17 13.81 19.33
CA ARG A 139 20.99 15.07 20.03
C ARG A 139 21.93 15.28 21.21
N CYS A 140 22.04 14.27 22.09
CA CYS A 140 22.81 14.40 23.33
C CYS A 140 24.03 13.46 23.41
N SER A 141 24.28 12.67 22.36
CA SER A 141 25.38 11.72 22.26
C SER A 141 25.38 10.59 23.30
N PHE A 142 24.30 10.43 24.06
CA PHE A 142 24.14 9.35 25.03
C PHE A 142 24.05 7.99 24.33
N TYR A 143 24.73 6.98 24.87
CA TYR A 143 24.70 5.62 24.36
C TYR A 143 23.63 4.81 25.08
N SER A 144 22.81 4.08 24.33
CA SER A 144 21.80 3.17 24.83
C SER A 144 21.48 2.09 23.79
N LEU A 145 20.73 1.06 24.17
CA LEU A 145 20.43 -0.06 23.27
C LEU A 145 19.61 0.40 22.05
N PRO A 146 19.83 -0.16 20.85
CA PRO A 146 19.10 0.20 19.65
C PRO A 146 17.61 -0.20 19.70
N THR A 147 17.23 -1.07 20.64
CA THR A 147 15.83 -1.43 20.91
C THR A 147 15.04 -0.30 21.56
N GLU A 148 15.72 0.63 22.23
CA GLU A 148 15.12 1.81 22.85
C GLU A 148 14.88 2.89 21.79
N ARG A 149 13.61 3.11 21.44
CA ARG A 149 13.19 4.07 20.41
C ARG A 149 13.46 5.52 20.81
N TYR A 150 13.39 5.82 22.10
CA TYR A 150 13.62 7.14 22.67
C TYR A 150 14.90 7.12 23.50
N CYS A 151 15.65 8.23 23.44
CA CYS A 151 16.85 8.38 24.27
C CYS A 151 16.48 8.51 25.76
N PRO A 152 16.99 7.63 26.64
CA PRO A 152 16.64 7.69 28.06
C PRO A 152 17.20 8.95 28.74
N SER A 153 18.20 9.62 28.17
CA SER A 153 18.79 10.84 28.73
C SER A 153 18.05 12.13 28.36
N CYS A 154 17.60 12.28 27.09
CA CYS A 154 17.02 13.55 26.62
C CYS A 154 15.62 13.38 25.99
N GLY A 155 15.03 12.18 25.97
CA GLY A 155 13.71 11.90 25.41
C GLY A 155 13.60 12.02 23.89
N ASN A 156 14.70 12.36 23.18
CA ASN A 156 14.66 12.50 21.72
C ASN A 156 14.52 11.14 21.04
N VAL A 157 13.81 11.10 19.88
CA VAL A 157 13.72 9.92 19.04
C VAL A 157 15.09 9.62 18.45
N LYS A 158 15.62 8.43 18.70
CA LYS A 158 16.92 8.00 18.16
C LYS A 158 16.87 7.57 16.70
N GLN A 159 15.70 7.14 16.26
CA GLN A 159 15.47 6.63 14.91
C GLN A 159 14.29 7.37 14.31
N ALA A 160 14.52 8.11 13.22
CA ALA A 160 13.43 8.68 12.45
C ALA A 160 12.64 7.57 11.75
N PRO A 161 11.30 7.66 11.67
CA PRO A 161 10.52 6.75 10.84
C PRO A 161 11.00 6.86 9.37
N PRO A 162 11.02 5.75 8.61
CA PRO A 162 11.39 5.80 7.20
C PRO A 162 10.43 6.76 6.47
N GLY A 163 10.98 7.84 5.90
CA GLY A 163 10.21 8.83 5.12
C GLY A 163 10.15 10.25 5.68
N VAL A 164 10.74 10.54 6.86
CA VAL A 164 10.79 11.91 7.40
C VAL A 164 12.25 12.31 7.63
N THR A 165 12.95 12.67 6.56
CA THR A 165 14.20 13.45 6.66
C THR A 165 13.84 14.93 6.60
N GLY A 166 13.53 15.51 7.76
CA GLY A 166 13.37 16.95 7.93
C GLY A 166 14.73 17.66 8.02
N SER A 167 15.46 17.71 6.94
CA SER A 167 16.58 18.62 6.76
C SER A 167 16.26 19.52 5.58
N GLY A 168 16.01 20.81 5.82
CA GLY A 168 15.58 21.78 4.81
C GLY A 168 16.61 22.14 3.75
N ASN A 169 17.40 21.18 3.30
CA ASN A 169 18.37 21.37 2.22
C ASN A 169 18.21 20.28 1.13
N PRO A 170 17.47 20.59 0.04
CA PRO A 170 17.11 19.63 -1.00
C PRO A 170 18.32 19.03 -1.75
N PHE A 171 19.49 19.68 -1.73
CA PHE A 171 20.71 19.17 -2.36
C PHE A 171 21.39 18.06 -1.55
N ARG A 172 21.26 18.08 -0.23
CA ARG A 172 21.87 17.05 0.64
C ARG A 172 21.04 15.77 0.63
N ASP A 173 19.72 15.89 0.44
CA ASP A 173 18.80 14.75 0.31
C ASP A 173 18.97 14.04 -1.04
N LEU A 174 19.30 14.78 -2.11
CA LEU A 174 19.57 14.21 -3.44
C LEU A 174 20.88 13.41 -3.48
N VAL A 175 21.95 13.90 -2.87
CA VAL A 175 23.25 13.22 -2.82
C VAL A 175 23.22 12.04 -1.85
N GLY A 176 22.50 12.17 -0.72
CA GLY A 176 22.26 11.06 0.22
C GLY A 176 21.47 9.92 -0.42
N GLY A 177 20.41 10.22 -1.16
CA GLY A 177 19.60 9.24 -1.86
C GLY A 177 20.35 8.48 -2.97
N ILE A 178 21.29 9.12 -3.65
CA ILE A 178 22.11 8.46 -4.68
C ILE A 178 23.14 7.51 -4.05
N LEU A 179 23.68 7.83 -2.86
CA LEU A 179 24.58 6.93 -2.13
C LEU A 179 23.85 5.76 -1.44
N GLU A 180 22.58 5.99 -1.01
CA GLU A 180 21.75 4.93 -0.41
C GLU A 180 21.20 3.93 -1.43
N LEU A 181 21.08 4.29 -2.71
CA LEU A 181 20.69 3.37 -3.79
C LEU A 181 21.72 2.27 -4.08
N THR A 182 22.96 2.39 -3.57
CA THR A 182 24.00 1.38 -3.68
C THR A 182 24.06 0.41 -2.50
N VAL A 183 23.23 0.58 -1.45
CA VAL A 183 23.27 -0.25 -0.24
C VAL A 183 22.01 -1.10 -0.13
N SER A 184 22.14 -2.34 -0.58
CA SER A 184 21.29 -3.52 -0.36
C SER A 184 19.77 -3.30 -0.37
N PRO A 185 19.06 -3.75 -1.39
CA PRO A 185 17.61 -3.89 -1.32
C PRO A 185 17.29 -5.06 -0.37
N GLY A 186 16.85 -4.79 0.84
CA GLY A 186 16.17 -5.77 1.65
C GLY A 186 16.58 -5.98 3.10
N GLY A 187 17.53 -5.23 3.64
CA GLY A 187 17.71 -5.13 5.08
C GLY A 187 17.03 -3.87 5.61
N ASN A 188 16.45 -3.95 6.80
CA ASN A 188 16.09 -2.75 7.53
C ASN A 188 17.34 -1.83 7.52
N PRO A 189 17.32 -0.62 6.92
CA PRO A 189 18.53 0.20 6.74
C PRO A 189 19.27 0.54 8.05
N GLN A 190 18.67 0.14 9.19
CA GLN A 190 19.19 0.34 10.53
C GLN A 190 19.97 -0.86 11.11
N GLU A 191 20.10 -1.98 10.40
CA GLU A 191 20.82 -3.16 10.91
C GLU A 191 22.28 -3.21 10.49
N SER A 192 22.67 -2.53 9.41
CA SER A 192 24.02 -2.54 8.87
C SER A 192 24.41 -1.19 8.26
N VAL A 193 25.62 -0.72 8.55
CA VAL A 193 26.19 0.52 7.99
C VAL A 193 27.54 0.20 7.36
N ARG A 194 27.74 0.53 6.09
CA ARG A 194 29.01 0.41 5.39
C ARG A 194 29.73 1.76 5.35
N THR A 195 31.03 1.76 5.60
CA THR A 195 31.89 2.93 5.52
C THR A 195 33.32 2.53 5.10
N THR A 196 34.12 3.49 4.72
CA THR A 196 35.55 3.27 4.48
C THR A 196 36.35 3.64 5.71
N ARG A 197 37.36 2.81 6.05
CA ARG A 197 38.31 3.06 7.12
C ARG A 197 39.72 3.05 6.53
N LEU A 198 40.53 4.01 6.94
CA LEU A 198 41.98 4.01 6.60
C LEU A 198 42.70 3.10 7.58
N LYS A 199 43.28 1.98 7.09
CA LYS A 199 44.12 1.08 7.87
C LYS A 199 45.50 1.00 7.21
N SER A 200 46.54 1.43 7.90
CA SER A 200 47.91 1.43 7.39
C SER A 200 48.09 2.18 6.06
N GLY A 201 47.32 3.27 5.83
CA GLY A 201 47.37 4.07 4.60
C GLY A 201 46.60 3.52 3.41
N VAL A 202 45.89 2.41 3.57
CA VAL A 202 45.00 1.82 2.54
C VAL A 202 43.54 2.01 2.96
N GLU A 203 42.71 2.46 2.04
CA GLU A 203 41.26 2.53 2.26
C GLU A 203 40.66 1.12 2.20
N GLU A 204 40.04 0.71 3.30
CA GLU A 204 39.34 -0.56 3.45
C GLU A 204 37.85 -0.33 3.65
N VAL A 205 37.00 -1.05 2.92
CA VAL A 205 35.54 -1.05 3.13
C VAL A 205 35.22 -1.92 4.33
N VAL A 206 34.54 -1.34 5.32
CA VAL A 206 34.13 -2.01 6.54
C VAL A 206 32.62 -1.91 6.71
N ALA A 207 31.98 -3.03 7.08
CA ALA A 207 30.57 -3.03 7.44
C ALA A 207 30.41 -3.20 8.95
N TYR A 208 29.54 -2.39 9.54
CA TYR A 208 29.18 -2.42 10.94
C TYR A 208 27.75 -2.94 11.05
N GLU A 209 27.54 -4.00 11.82
CA GLU A 209 26.25 -4.65 12.01
C GLU A 209 25.86 -4.69 13.49
N ARG A 210 24.57 -4.64 13.78
CA ARG A 210 24.07 -4.80 15.15
C ARG A 210 24.30 -6.23 15.63
N ALA A 211 24.84 -6.38 16.83
CA ALA A 211 25.06 -7.65 17.50
C ALA A 211 24.66 -7.55 18.97
N GLY A 212 23.33 -7.39 19.23
CA GLY A 212 22.79 -7.22 20.57
C GLY A 212 23.18 -5.89 21.21
N ASP A 213 24.03 -5.93 22.22
CA ASP A 213 24.62 -4.78 22.93
C ASP A 213 25.94 -4.29 22.31
N GLN A 214 26.50 -5.04 21.36
CA GLN A 214 27.76 -4.76 20.67
C GLN A 214 27.54 -4.48 19.18
N ILE A 215 28.61 -4.03 18.52
CA ILE A 215 28.65 -3.82 17.07
C ILE A 215 29.63 -4.82 16.48
N LYS A 216 29.18 -5.61 15.51
CA LYS A 216 29.98 -6.53 14.73
C LYS A 216 30.63 -5.78 13.58
N VAL A 217 31.95 -5.81 13.49
CA VAL A 217 32.75 -5.18 12.44
C VAL A 217 33.21 -6.24 11.46
N LEU A 218 32.79 -6.11 10.21
CA LEU A 218 33.23 -6.98 9.11
C LEU A 218 34.22 -6.22 8.25
N ASP A 219 35.49 -6.67 8.28
CA ASP A 219 36.51 -6.15 7.40
C ASP A 219 36.33 -6.63 5.94
N GLN A 220 37.15 -6.12 5.04
CA GLN A 220 37.06 -6.47 3.62
C GLN A 220 37.17 -7.97 3.38
N ARG A 221 38.04 -8.68 4.14
CA ARG A 221 38.20 -10.14 4.02
C ARG A 221 36.99 -10.91 4.51
N ALA A 222 36.36 -10.45 5.58
CA ALA A 222 35.09 -11.03 6.07
C ALA A 222 33.95 -10.78 5.09
N LEU A 223 33.90 -9.58 4.49
CA LEU A 223 32.93 -9.24 3.46
C LEU A 223 33.12 -10.07 2.18
N GLU A 224 34.37 -10.32 1.76
CA GLU A 224 34.67 -11.18 0.62
C GLU A 224 34.29 -12.64 0.89
N ARG A 225 34.64 -13.19 2.09
CA ARG A 225 34.21 -14.54 2.50
C ARG A 225 32.65 -14.64 2.54
N ARG A 226 31.98 -13.63 3.08
CA ARG A 226 30.52 -13.58 3.08
C ARG A 226 29.94 -13.54 1.67
N ARG A 227 30.56 -12.78 0.74
CA ARG A 227 30.19 -12.78 -0.68
C ARG A 227 30.44 -14.15 -1.33
N GLN A 228 31.54 -14.82 -1.06
CA GLN A 228 31.84 -16.16 -1.58
C GLN A 228 30.82 -17.19 -1.08
N LEU A 229 30.37 -17.12 0.18
CA LEU A 229 29.31 -17.97 0.72
C LEU A 229 27.94 -17.66 0.12
N GLN A 230 27.70 -16.39 -0.23
CA GLN A 230 26.43 -15.95 -0.84
C GLN A 230 26.40 -16.14 -2.37
N HIS A 231 27.56 -16.25 -3.05
CA HIS A 231 27.64 -16.16 -4.50
C HIS A 231 28.51 -17.27 -5.10
N GLN A 232 27.90 -18.42 -5.33
CA GLN A 232 28.44 -19.35 -6.34
C GLN A 232 28.16 -18.84 -7.77
N SER A 233 27.14 -17.98 -7.97
CA SER A 233 26.80 -17.33 -9.26
C SER A 233 26.29 -15.92 -9.01
N PRO A 234 26.59 -14.93 -9.89
CA PRO A 234 26.04 -13.58 -9.80
C PRO A 234 24.51 -13.63 -9.91
N ARG A 235 23.82 -13.15 -8.86
CA ARG A 235 22.36 -13.23 -8.75
C ARG A 235 21.76 -11.99 -8.09
N LYS A 236 20.51 -11.70 -8.43
CA LYS A 236 19.72 -10.61 -7.86
C LYS A 236 18.42 -11.17 -7.27
N VAL A 237 18.10 -10.79 -6.04
CA VAL A 237 16.77 -11.08 -5.48
C VAL A 237 15.71 -10.28 -6.24
N LEU A 238 14.81 -10.97 -6.90
CA LEU A 238 13.70 -10.40 -7.65
C LEU A 238 12.47 -10.20 -6.76
N VAL A 239 12.08 -11.25 -6.02
CA VAL A 239 10.96 -11.23 -5.09
C VAL A 239 11.42 -11.80 -3.76
N LYS A 240 11.41 -10.98 -2.71
CA LYS A 240 11.93 -11.33 -1.38
C LYS A 240 11.05 -12.36 -0.68
N LEU A 241 11.65 -13.16 0.20
CA LEU A 241 10.91 -14.06 1.08
C LEU A 241 9.98 -13.28 2.03
N ASP A 242 10.54 -12.23 2.68
CA ASP A 242 9.81 -11.38 3.63
C ASP A 242 9.15 -10.21 2.86
N ARG A 243 8.05 -10.50 2.17
CA ARG A 243 7.28 -9.55 1.36
C ARG A 243 5.87 -9.36 1.89
N ASN A 244 5.24 -8.26 1.51
CA ASN A 244 3.80 -8.11 1.69
C ASN A 244 3.06 -9.12 0.81
N THR A 245 2.15 -9.89 1.41
CA THR A 245 1.32 -10.87 0.70
C THR A 245 0.08 -10.27 0.04
N PHE A 246 -0.22 -9.00 0.29
CA PHE A 246 -1.31 -8.27 -0.34
C PHE A 246 -0.76 -7.20 -1.26
N LEU A 247 -0.96 -7.36 -2.55
CA LEU A 247 -0.55 -6.38 -3.56
C LEU A 247 -1.75 -5.88 -4.33
N MET A 248 -1.81 -4.55 -4.48
CA MET A 248 -2.90 -3.87 -5.19
C MET A 248 -2.39 -3.37 -6.54
N ALA A 249 -3.16 -3.66 -7.60
CA ALA A 249 -2.91 -3.19 -8.95
C ALA A 249 -4.13 -2.42 -9.48
N THR A 250 -4.33 -1.19 -8.98
CA THR A 250 -5.41 -0.31 -9.43
C THR A 250 -4.86 0.69 -10.43
N GLY A 251 -5.40 0.70 -11.64
CA GLY A 251 -4.91 1.58 -12.71
C GLY A 251 -3.46 1.30 -13.15
N ALA A 252 -2.92 0.11 -12.84
CA ALA A 252 -1.54 -0.25 -13.15
C ALA A 252 -1.27 -0.20 -14.65
N THR A 253 -0.12 0.35 -15.02
CA THR A 253 0.42 0.27 -16.37
C THR A 253 0.86 -1.16 -16.70
N GLU A 254 1.08 -1.45 -17.97
CA GLU A 254 1.55 -2.77 -18.39
C GLU A 254 2.90 -3.13 -17.75
N THR A 255 3.82 -2.17 -17.64
CA THR A 255 5.14 -2.36 -17.04
C THR A 255 5.07 -2.60 -15.52
N GLU A 256 4.20 -1.88 -14.81
CA GLU A 256 3.96 -2.12 -13.37
C GLU A 256 3.33 -3.49 -13.13
N LEU A 257 2.38 -3.90 -13.98
CA LEU A 257 1.69 -5.16 -13.81
C LEU A 257 2.57 -6.36 -14.13
N LEU A 258 3.30 -6.32 -15.26
CA LEU A 258 4.02 -7.45 -15.85
C LEU A 258 5.54 -7.40 -15.69
N GLY A 259 6.07 -6.32 -15.11
CA GLY A 259 7.50 -6.09 -14.98
C GLY A 259 8.17 -5.58 -16.25
N ASP A 260 9.42 -5.19 -16.10
CA ASP A 260 10.22 -4.58 -17.16
C ASP A 260 11.71 -4.85 -16.94
N VAL A 261 12.54 -4.43 -17.88
CA VAL A 261 13.99 -4.41 -17.76
C VAL A 261 14.46 -2.98 -17.94
N ARG A 262 15.13 -2.43 -16.94
CA ARG A 262 15.65 -1.06 -16.99
C ARG A 262 16.53 -0.85 -18.20
N HIS A 263 16.35 0.28 -18.87
CA HIS A 263 17.22 0.69 -19.94
C HIS A 263 18.64 0.94 -19.42
N ASP A 264 19.64 0.45 -20.15
CA ASP A 264 21.04 0.74 -19.89
C ASP A 264 21.53 1.76 -20.93
N PRO A 265 21.77 3.03 -20.54
CA PRO A 265 22.22 4.07 -21.46
C PRO A 265 23.64 3.80 -22.01
N TYR A 266 24.40 2.93 -21.36
CA TYR A 266 25.79 2.58 -21.76
C TYR A 266 25.87 1.34 -22.65
N GLY A 267 24.72 0.78 -23.09
CA GLY A 267 24.63 -0.25 -24.13
C GLY A 267 25.38 -1.55 -23.82
N GLY A 268 25.48 -1.94 -22.54
CA GLY A 268 26.22 -3.14 -22.13
C GLY A 268 27.75 -2.99 -22.18
N HIS A 269 28.28 -1.77 -22.10
CA HIS A 269 29.72 -1.54 -22.01
C HIS A 269 30.31 -2.33 -20.83
N PRO A 270 31.37 -3.16 -21.02
CA PRO A 270 31.86 -4.11 -20.02
C PRO A 270 32.26 -3.50 -18.68
N GLN A 271 32.66 -2.23 -18.67
CA GLN A 271 33.12 -1.52 -17.46
C GLN A 271 32.12 -0.49 -16.92
N LEU A 272 31.17 0.00 -17.74
CA LEU A 272 30.24 1.06 -17.38
C LEU A 272 28.78 0.61 -17.43
N GLY A 273 28.48 -0.46 -18.17
CA GLY A 273 27.13 -1.00 -18.30
C GLY A 273 26.72 -1.86 -17.12
N THR A 274 25.42 -1.98 -16.92
CA THR A 274 24.81 -2.84 -15.89
C THR A 274 24.47 -4.19 -16.51
N LEU A 275 24.84 -5.28 -15.86
CA LEU A 275 24.55 -6.62 -16.36
C LEU A 275 23.03 -6.85 -16.53
N PRO A 276 22.58 -7.58 -17.57
CA PRO A 276 21.17 -7.77 -17.87
C PRO A 276 20.34 -8.27 -16.69
N TYR A 277 20.82 -9.25 -15.92
CA TYR A 277 20.11 -9.78 -14.75
C TYR A 277 19.87 -8.73 -13.64
N GLU A 278 20.76 -7.75 -13.50
CA GLU A 278 20.62 -6.68 -12.50
C GLU A 278 19.53 -5.65 -12.88
N ARG A 279 19.22 -5.54 -14.16
CA ARG A 279 18.25 -4.58 -14.71
C ARG A 279 16.81 -5.07 -14.64
N VAL A 280 16.58 -6.35 -14.37
CA VAL A 280 15.24 -6.96 -14.31
C VAL A 280 14.45 -6.39 -13.14
N ILE A 281 13.20 -5.97 -13.40
CA ILE A 281 12.25 -5.46 -12.41
C ILE A 281 11.03 -6.36 -12.43
N PRO A 282 10.59 -6.91 -11.28
CA PRO A 282 9.36 -7.69 -11.22
C PRO A 282 8.15 -6.79 -11.44
N GLY A 283 7.08 -7.33 -12.03
CA GLY A 283 5.78 -6.71 -11.99
C GLY A 283 4.97 -7.21 -10.80
N VAL A 284 3.86 -6.51 -10.51
CA VAL A 284 2.99 -6.84 -9.38
C VAL A 284 2.50 -8.29 -9.43
N VAL A 285 2.31 -8.90 -10.63
CA VAL A 285 1.96 -10.32 -10.77
C VAL A 285 3.03 -11.26 -10.19
N HIS A 286 4.31 -10.89 -10.28
CA HIS A 286 5.42 -11.68 -9.75
C HIS A 286 5.60 -11.43 -8.25
N GLU A 287 5.50 -10.19 -7.81
CA GLU A 287 5.57 -9.83 -6.40
C GLU A 287 4.44 -10.46 -5.58
N ALA A 288 3.25 -10.66 -6.21
CA ALA A 288 2.11 -11.34 -5.62
C ALA A 288 2.26 -12.87 -5.54
N HIS A 289 3.38 -13.44 -6.00
CA HIS A 289 3.63 -14.87 -5.90
C HIS A 289 3.40 -15.39 -4.48
N GLU A 290 2.63 -16.48 -4.34
CA GLU A 290 2.17 -17.07 -3.06
C GLU A 290 1.28 -16.14 -2.18
N GLY A 291 0.90 -14.96 -2.69
CA GLY A 291 0.07 -13.97 -2.02
C GLY A 291 -1.25 -13.70 -2.74
N VAL A 292 -1.77 -12.50 -2.53
CA VAL A 292 -2.99 -11.96 -3.15
C VAL A 292 -2.62 -10.85 -4.13
N LEU A 293 -3.08 -10.99 -5.35
CA LEU A 293 -3.17 -9.90 -6.31
C LEU A 293 -4.58 -9.32 -6.26
N PHE A 294 -4.72 -8.13 -5.70
CA PHE A 294 -5.99 -7.42 -5.68
C PHE A 294 -6.05 -6.43 -6.85
N ILE A 295 -7.06 -6.58 -7.70
CA ILE A 295 -7.33 -5.65 -8.80
C ILE A 295 -8.67 -4.98 -8.54
N ASP A 296 -8.61 -3.72 -8.10
CA ASP A 296 -9.82 -2.90 -8.03
C ASP A 296 -10.19 -2.45 -9.44
N GLU A 297 -11.48 -2.42 -9.71
CA GLU A 297 -12.00 -2.06 -11.03
C GLU A 297 -11.41 -2.92 -12.19
N LEU A 298 -11.36 -4.25 -12.00
CA LEU A 298 -10.87 -5.20 -13.01
C LEU A 298 -11.35 -4.90 -14.45
N PRO A 299 -12.61 -4.48 -14.70
CA PRO A 299 -13.05 -4.12 -16.05
C PRO A 299 -12.23 -3.02 -16.74
N HIS A 300 -11.63 -2.12 -15.96
CA HIS A 300 -10.94 -0.93 -16.50
C HIS A 300 -9.50 -1.16 -16.91
N ILE A 301 -8.88 -2.30 -16.55
CA ILE A 301 -7.53 -2.64 -17.04
C ILE A 301 -7.51 -3.11 -18.51
N GLY A 302 -8.67 -3.20 -19.16
CA GLY A 302 -8.80 -3.43 -20.59
C GLY A 302 -8.12 -4.72 -21.08
N PHE A 303 -7.23 -4.58 -22.04
CA PHE A 303 -6.52 -5.72 -22.66
C PHE A 303 -5.59 -6.47 -21.69
N LEU A 304 -5.14 -5.83 -20.60
CA LEU A 304 -4.27 -6.45 -19.59
C LEU A 304 -4.95 -7.66 -18.92
N GLN A 305 -6.28 -7.74 -18.92
CA GLN A 305 -7.01 -8.91 -18.46
C GLN A 305 -6.54 -10.22 -19.11
N ARG A 306 -6.06 -10.20 -20.37
CA ARG A 306 -5.51 -11.38 -21.07
C ARG A 306 -4.22 -11.85 -20.41
N HIS A 307 -3.36 -10.94 -20.02
CA HIS A 307 -2.10 -11.27 -19.34
C HIS A 307 -2.35 -11.85 -17.94
N ILE A 308 -3.34 -11.29 -17.22
CA ILE A 308 -3.77 -11.87 -15.94
C ILE A 308 -4.30 -13.29 -16.11
N LEU A 309 -5.12 -13.53 -17.14
CA LEU A 309 -5.61 -14.87 -17.45
C LEU A 309 -4.46 -15.85 -17.72
N THR A 310 -3.47 -15.46 -18.54
CA THR A 310 -2.29 -16.28 -18.82
C THR A 310 -1.49 -16.57 -17.54
N ALA A 311 -1.23 -15.54 -16.73
CA ALA A 311 -0.52 -15.68 -15.46
C ALA A 311 -1.24 -16.64 -14.49
N MET A 312 -2.57 -16.56 -14.40
CA MET A 312 -3.39 -17.47 -13.58
C MET A 312 -3.37 -18.92 -14.10
N GLN A 313 -3.30 -19.11 -15.40
CA GLN A 313 -3.30 -20.45 -16.02
C GLN A 313 -1.95 -21.14 -15.89
N GLU A 314 -0.90 -20.44 -16.30
CA GLU A 314 0.48 -20.96 -16.36
C GLU A 314 1.18 -20.90 -15.00
N LYS A 315 0.70 -20.07 -14.06
CA LYS A 315 1.35 -19.74 -12.78
C LYS A 315 2.79 -19.23 -12.96
N ARG A 316 3.11 -18.81 -14.16
CA ARG A 316 4.38 -18.22 -14.60
C ARG A 316 4.11 -17.16 -15.64
N PHE A 317 4.90 -16.08 -15.61
CA PHE A 317 4.82 -15.05 -16.63
C PHE A 317 6.21 -14.50 -16.93
N PRO A 318 6.59 -14.31 -18.23
CA PRO A 318 7.92 -13.79 -18.57
C PRO A 318 8.02 -12.29 -18.27
N ILE A 319 9.21 -11.86 -17.86
CA ILE A 319 9.57 -10.44 -17.79
C ILE A 319 10.36 -10.10 -19.05
N THR A 320 9.92 -9.12 -19.82
CA THR A 320 10.54 -8.72 -21.08
C THR A 320 10.77 -7.21 -21.09
N GLY A 321 11.97 -6.78 -21.46
CA GLY A 321 12.27 -5.37 -21.68
C GLY A 321 11.44 -4.81 -22.84
N ARG A 322 10.83 -3.65 -22.64
CA ARG A 322 9.83 -3.05 -23.56
C ARG A 322 10.27 -1.74 -24.17
N ASN A 323 11.55 -1.40 -24.09
CA ASN A 323 12.04 -0.16 -24.68
C ASN A 323 12.18 -0.31 -26.21
N PRO A 324 11.29 0.31 -27.01
CA PRO A 324 11.33 0.22 -28.46
C PRO A 324 12.54 0.91 -29.10
N GLN A 325 13.28 1.74 -28.35
CA GLN A 325 14.44 2.49 -28.83
C GLN A 325 15.76 1.76 -28.63
N SER A 326 15.80 0.66 -27.88
CA SER A 326 17.01 -0.15 -27.75
C SER A 326 17.12 -1.11 -28.93
N GLY A 327 17.96 -0.77 -29.92
CA GLY A 327 18.28 -1.64 -31.06
C GLY A 327 19.10 -2.88 -30.74
N GLY A 328 19.13 -3.32 -29.47
CA GLY A 328 19.78 -4.53 -28.99
C GLY A 328 18.78 -5.63 -28.65
N ALA A 329 19.24 -6.86 -28.52
CA ALA A 329 18.42 -8.01 -28.13
C ALA A 329 17.66 -7.70 -26.84
N ALA A 330 16.33 -7.83 -26.87
CA ALA A 330 15.49 -7.57 -25.72
C ALA A 330 15.80 -8.58 -24.61
N VAL A 331 16.27 -8.10 -23.48
CA VAL A 331 16.45 -8.96 -22.30
C VAL A 331 15.11 -9.55 -21.89
N ARG A 332 15.09 -10.85 -21.72
CA ARG A 332 13.89 -11.58 -21.36
C ARG A 332 14.21 -12.66 -20.33
N VAL A 333 13.41 -12.69 -19.29
CA VAL A 333 13.45 -13.74 -18.26
C VAL A 333 12.21 -14.59 -18.41
N ASP A 334 12.39 -15.85 -18.82
CA ASP A 334 11.28 -16.77 -19.03
C ASP A 334 10.90 -17.51 -17.74
N GLY A 335 9.65 -17.93 -17.66
CA GLY A 335 9.16 -18.83 -16.62
C GLY A 335 9.17 -18.26 -15.19
N VAL A 336 9.12 -16.95 -15.03
CA VAL A 336 9.10 -16.31 -13.68
C VAL A 336 7.81 -16.71 -12.95
N PRO A 337 7.91 -17.36 -11.76
CA PRO A 337 6.74 -17.78 -11.00
C PRO A 337 5.83 -16.62 -10.60
N CYS A 338 4.50 -16.85 -10.72
CA CYS A 338 3.47 -15.89 -10.33
C CYS A 338 2.18 -16.59 -9.87
N ASP A 339 2.30 -17.58 -8.96
CA ASP A 339 1.16 -18.29 -8.38
C ASP A 339 0.48 -17.44 -7.29
N PHE A 340 -0.47 -16.63 -7.67
CA PHE A 340 -1.21 -15.72 -6.78
C PHE A 340 -2.70 -16.09 -6.70
N ILE A 341 -3.36 -15.68 -5.63
CA ILE A 341 -4.82 -15.64 -5.55
C ILE A 341 -5.26 -14.30 -6.17
N LEU A 342 -6.03 -14.36 -7.26
CA LEU A 342 -6.67 -13.16 -7.78
C LEU A 342 -7.90 -12.83 -6.93
N VAL A 343 -7.91 -11.66 -6.30
CA VAL A 343 -9.11 -11.04 -5.76
C VAL A 343 -9.42 -9.83 -6.63
N ALA A 344 -10.52 -9.90 -7.36
CA ALA A 344 -10.94 -8.85 -8.28
C ALA A 344 -12.16 -8.13 -7.75
N ALA A 345 -12.25 -6.83 -7.99
CA ALA A 345 -13.43 -6.04 -7.69
C ALA A 345 -14.02 -5.41 -8.95
N ALA A 346 -15.33 -5.33 -9.01
CA ALA A 346 -16.05 -4.69 -10.09
C ALA A 346 -17.34 -4.04 -9.58
N ASN A 347 -17.79 -3.00 -10.29
CA ASN A 347 -19.14 -2.47 -10.13
C ASN A 347 -20.11 -3.30 -10.96
N ILE A 348 -21.37 -3.39 -10.53
CA ILE A 348 -22.40 -4.21 -11.22
C ILE A 348 -22.52 -3.83 -12.70
N GLN A 349 -22.46 -2.54 -12.99
CA GLN A 349 -22.59 -2.00 -14.35
C GLN A 349 -21.44 -2.43 -15.28
N ASP A 350 -20.26 -2.70 -14.72
CA ASP A 350 -19.04 -2.98 -15.49
C ASP A 350 -18.72 -4.47 -15.61
N VAL A 351 -19.46 -5.34 -14.95
CA VAL A 351 -19.22 -6.81 -14.96
C VAL A 351 -19.18 -7.37 -16.39
N HIS A 352 -19.99 -6.82 -17.30
CA HIS A 352 -20.02 -7.24 -18.71
C HIS A 352 -18.72 -6.93 -19.48
N ARG A 353 -17.86 -6.03 -18.98
CA ARG A 353 -16.55 -5.69 -19.56
C ARG A 353 -15.43 -6.62 -19.12
N ILE A 354 -15.71 -7.53 -18.17
CA ILE A 354 -14.75 -8.57 -17.80
C ILE A 354 -14.70 -9.58 -18.95
N LEU A 355 -13.48 -9.89 -19.42
CA LEU A 355 -13.29 -10.90 -20.48
C LEU A 355 -13.91 -12.23 -20.08
N SER A 356 -14.79 -12.77 -20.93
CA SER A 356 -15.50 -14.03 -20.66
C SER A 356 -14.58 -15.18 -20.26
N PRO A 357 -13.38 -15.41 -20.89
CA PRO A 357 -12.46 -16.46 -20.46
C PRO A 357 -11.91 -16.23 -19.05
N LEU A 358 -11.60 -14.97 -18.69
CA LEU A 358 -11.10 -14.63 -17.35
C LEU A 358 -12.17 -14.86 -16.29
N ARG A 359 -13.39 -14.40 -16.55
CA ARG A 359 -14.53 -14.61 -15.65
C ARG A 359 -14.85 -16.09 -15.48
N SER A 360 -14.88 -16.85 -16.57
CA SER A 360 -15.06 -18.30 -16.53
C SER A 360 -13.99 -19.00 -15.70
N ARG A 361 -12.74 -18.52 -15.78
CA ARG A 361 -11.63 -19.06 -14.97
C ARG A 361 -11.82 -18.75 -13.48
N ILE A 362 -12.23 -17.52 -13.14
CA ILE A 362 -12.54 -17.16 -11.75
C ILE A 362 -13.68 -18.03 -11.22
N ALA A 363 -14.78 -18.12 -11.94
CA ALA A 363 -15.95 -18.91 -11.53
C ALA A 363 -15.65 -20.42 -11.43
N GLY A 364 -14.82 -20.96 -12.34
CA GLY A 364 -14.47 -22.39 -12.35
C GLY A 364 -13.49 -22.81 -11.25
N SER A 365 -12.65 -21.90 -10.76
CA SER A 365 -11.63 -22.21 -9.75
C SER A 365 -11.76 -21.36 -8.47
N GLY A 366 -12.83 -20.61 -8.32
CA GLY A 366 -13.04 -19.70 -7.21
C GLY A 366 -14.50 -19.32 -7.01
N TYR A 367 -14.75 -18.09 -6.62
CA TYR A 367 -16.07 -17.61 -6.23
C TYR A 367 -16.39 -16.25 -6.85
N GLU A 368 -17.66 -16.05 -7.24
CA GLU A 368 -18.23 -14.73 -7.53
C GLU A 368 -19.20 -14.38 -6.41
N VAL A 369 -19.02 -13.20 -5.80
CA VAL A 369 -19.82 -12.75 -4.66
C VAL A 369 -20.40 -11.38 -4.97
N LEU A 370 -21.72 -11.29 -4.97
CA LEU A 370 -22.44 -10.03 -4.95
C LEU A 370 -22.51 -9.54 -3.50
N LEU A 371 -21.94 -8.35 -3.25
CA LEU A 371 -21.95 -7.73 -1.95
C LEU A 371 -23.28 -7.04 -1.66
N GLU A 372 -23.73 -7.12 -0.42
CA GLU A 372 -24.96 -6.47 0.04
C GLU A 372 -24.76 -4.96 0.15
N THR A 373 -25.79 -4.20 -0.21
CA THR A 373 -25.79 -2.72 -0.09
C THR A 373 -26.42 -2.24 1.21
N ALA A 374 -27.20 -3.09 1.86
CA ALA A 374 -27.87 -2.79 3.11
C ALA A 374 -28.07 -4.06 3.93
N MET A 375 -28.12 -3.93 5.26
CA MET A 375 -28.42 -4.99 6.21
C MET A 375 -29.71 -4.69 6.98
N PRO A 376 -30.44 -5.70 7.51
CA PRO A 376 -31.65 -5.47 8.30
C PRO A 376 -31.40 -4.57 9.52
N ASP A 377 -32.34 -3.69 9.84
CA ASP A 377 -32.25 -2.86 11.05
C ASP A 377 -32.72 -3.67 12.27
N ASN A 378 -31.76 -4.25 12.96
CA ASN A 378 -31.93 -4.93 14.23
C ASN A 378 -30.82 -4.53 15.20
N GLU A 379 -30.95 -4.90 16.46
CA GLU A 379 -30.02 -4.48 17.51
C GLU A 379 -28.59 -4.94 17.26
N ALA A 380 -28.39 -6.17 16.81
CA ALA A 380 -27.05 -6.69 16.46
C ALA A 380 -26.41 -5.88 15.33
N ASN A 381 -27.16 -5.50 14.32
CA ASN A 381 -26.63 -4.71 13.20
C ASN A 381 -26.42 -3.23 13.56
N ARG A 382 -27.20 -2.68 14.50
CA ARG A 382 -26.93 -1.35 15.08
C ARG A 382 -25.62 -1.33 15.86
N LEU A 383 -25.32 -2.38 16.63
CA LEU A 383 -24.01 -2.55 17.26
C LEU A 383 -22.88 -2.64 16.26
N ARG A 384 -23.09 -3.25 15.09
CA ARG A 384 -22.08 -3.27 14.00
C ARG A 384 -21.84 -1.88 13.40
N ILE A 385 -22.87 -1.02 13.30
CA ILE A 385 -22.65 0.40 12.92
C ILE A 385 -21.85 1.13 14.00
N ALA A 386 -22.14 0.86 15.28
CA ALA A 386 -21.36 1.40 16.38
C ALA A 386 -19.89 0.90 16.34
N GLN A 387 -19.68 -0.39 16.06
CA GLN A 387 -18.35 -0.96 15.83
C GLN A 387 -17.63 -0.26 14.67
N PHE A 388 -18.33 -0.01 13.55
CA PHE A 388 -17.77 0.75 12.43
C PHE A 388 -17.33 2.15 12.85
N CYS A 389 -18.16 2.86 13.64
CA CYS A 389 -17.80 4.18 14.16
C CYS A 389 -16.53 4.11 15.02
N ALA A 390 -16.42 3.13 15.93
CA ALA A 390 -15.23 2.92 16.74
C ALA A 390 -13.99 2.61 15.90
N GLN A 391 -14.13 1.81 14.83
CA GLN A 391 -13.04 1.48 13.91
C GLN A 391 -12.55 2.72 13.14
N GLU A 392 -13.45 3.57 12.62
CA GLU A 392 -13.08 4.79 11.89
C GLU A 392 -12.36 5.78 12.81
N ILE A 393 -12.84 5.94 14.06
CA ILE A 393 -12.19 6.78 15.07
C ILE A 393 -10.79 6.25 15.41
N ALA A 394 -10.65 4.94 15.63
CA ALA A 394 -9.38 4.31 15.95
C ALA A 394 -8.36 4.42 14.79
N VAL A 395 -8.82 4.32 13.54
CA VAL A 395 -7.97 4.46 12.34
C VAL A 395 -7.50 5.90 12.15
N ASP A 396 -8.37 6.89 12.35
CA ASP A 396 -8.00 8.31 12.24
C ASP A 396 -7.06 8.74 13.37
N GLY A 397 -7.31 8.30 14.60
CA GLY A 397 -6.48 8.55 15.79
C GLY A 397 -6.48 10.00 16.29
N ARG A 398 -7.18 10.93 15.64
CA ARG A 398 -7.34 12.35 16.02
C ARG A 398 -8.75 12.67 16.47
N ILE A 399 -9.72 11.88 16.03
CA ILE A 399 -11.13 12.06 16.36
C ILE A 399 -11.36 11.61 17.80
N ARG A 400 -12.09 12.43 18.56
CA ARG A 400 -12.48 12.12 19.93
C ARG A 400 -13.50 10.97 19.96
N PRO A 401 -13.58 10.18 21.05
CA PRO A 401 -14.58 9.14 21.18
C PRO A 401 -16.00 9.68 20.97
N ALA A 402 -16.83 8.92 20.26
CA ALA A 402 -18.21 9.30 20.00
C ALA A 402 -19.12 8.87 21.14
N THR A 403 -20.04 9.74 21.55
CA THR A 403 -21.07 9.43 22.52
C THR A 403 -22.13 8.50 21.90
N ARG A 404 -22.88 7.78 22.75
CA ARG A 404 -24.04 7.02 22.32
C ARG A 404 -25.04 7.87 21.51
N ALA A 405 -25.25 9.14 21.90
CA ALA A 405 -26.15 10.04 21.17
C ALA A 405 -25.66 10.28 19.74
N ALA A 406 -24.36 10.44 19.52
CA ALA A 406 -23.76 10.55 18.19
C ALA A 406 -23.92 9.25 17.38
N ILE A 407 -23.72 8.08 18.01
CA ILE A 407 -23.91 6.78 17.37
C ILE A 407 -25.38 6.61 16.90
N LEU A 408 -26.35 7.03 17.71
CA LEU A 408 -27.79 6.98 17.34
C LEU A 408 -28.10 7.85 16.13
N GLU A 409 -27.52 9.05 16.02
CA GLU A 409 -27.67 9.91 14.83
C GLU A 409 -27.04 9.26 13.58
N LEU A 410 -25.88 8.61 13.72
CA LEU A 410 -25.27 7.86 12.61
C LEU A 410 -26.12 6.67 12.17
N ILE A 411 -26.77 5.97 13.10
CA ILE A 411 -27.70 4.88 12.79
C ILE A 411 -28.94 5.44 12.07
N GLN A 412 -29.46 6.58 12.49
CA GLN A 412 -30.60 7.24 11.82
C GLN A 412 -30.24 7.65 10.39
N GLU A 413 -29.05 8.21 10.19
CA GLU A 413 -28.57 8.56 8.85
C GLU A 413 -28.33 7.29 8.00
N SER A 414 -27.82 6.22 8.60
CA SER A 414 -27.68 4.92 7.93
C SER A 414 -29.02 4.38 7.41
N ARG A 415 -30.11 4.50 8.18
CA ARG A 415 -31.48 4.15 7.75
C ARG A 415 -31.95 5.01 6.58
N ARG A 416 -31.78 6.33 6.73
CA ARG A 416 -32.17 7.29 5.68
C ARG A 416 -31.48 6.96 4.35
N ARG A 417 -30.17 6.66 4.40
CA ARG A 417 -29.42 6.30 3.20
C ARG A 417 -29.85 4.97 2.60
N ALA A 418 -30.12 3.94 3.41
CA ALA A 418 -30.63 2.67 2.93
C ALA A 418 -31.98 2.83 2.18
N GLU A 419 -32.87 3.70 2.69
CA GLU A 419 -34.16 3.99 2.03
C GLU A 419 -33.96 4.81 0.75
N VAL A 420 -33.16 5.88 0.79
CA VAL A 420 -32.99 6.81 -0.33
C VAL A 420 -32.14 6.24 -1.47
N LEU A 421 -31.04 5.57 -1.15
CA LEU A 421 -30.06 5.11 -2.14
C LEU A 421 -30.33 3.67 -2.62
N ASP A 422 -30.80 2.81 -1.74
CA ASP A 422 -30.98 1.39 -2.03
C ASP A 422 -32.46 0.97 -2.07
N GLY A 423 -33.42 1.88 -1.79
CA GLY A 423 -34.87 1.61 -1.75
C GLY A 423 -35.26 0.60 -0.66
N ARG A 424 -34.40 0.39 0.37
CA ARG A 424 -34.60 -0.59 1.42
C ARG A 424 -35.13 0.06 2.70
N ARG A 425 -36.39 -0.20 3.02
CA ARG A 425 -37.00 0.22 4.31
C ARG A 425 -36.59 -0.75 5.42
N ASN A 426 -36.53 -0.25 6.65
CA ASN A 426 -36.14 -1.00 7.85
C ASN A 426 -34.75 -1.67 7.67
N ALA A 427 -33.82 -0.96 7.07
CA ALA A 427 -32.47 -1.42 6.79
C ALA A 427 -31.44 -0.35 7.14
N LEU A 428 -30.19 -0.77 7.31
CA LEU A 428 -29.01 0.08 7.54
C LEU A 428 -28.11 -0.03 6.30
N THR A 429 -27.61 1.10 5.81
CA THR A 429 -26.75 1.11 4.62
C THR A 429 -25.39 0.47 4.92
N LEU A 430 -24.85 -0.23 3.93
CA LEU A 430 -23.48 -0.74 3.90
C LEU A 430 -22.55 0.10 3.01
N ARG A 431 -23.00 1.29 2.55
CA ARG A 431 -22.15 2.29 1.89
C ARG A 431 -21.32 3.04 2.93
N LEU A 432 -20.43 2.29 3.58
CA LEU A 432 -19.71 2.73 4.78
C LEU A 432 -18.69 3.84 4.51
N ARG A 433 -18.18 3.97 3.28
CA ARG A 433 -17.24 5.05 2.91
C ARG A 433 -17.85 6.43 3.14
N GLU A 434 -19.11 6.61 2.79
CA GLU A 434 -19.82 7.88 2.97
C GLU A 434 -20.15 8.16 4.44
N LEU A 435 -20.53 7.10 5.20
CA LEU A 435 -20.69 7.20 6.66
C LEU A 435 -19.37 7.52 7.35
N GLY A 436 -18.25 6.92 6.95
CA GLY A 436 -16.93 7.25 7.45
C GLY A 436 -16.54 8.72 7.16
N GLY A 437 -16.91 9.25 5.98
CA GLY A 437 -16.78 10.67 5.67
C GLY A 437 -17.52 11.57 6.66
N LEU A 438 -18.75 11.19 6.99
CA LEU A 438 -19.57 11.92 7.97
C LEU A 438 -18.95 11.88 9.39
N ILE A 439 -18.45 10.72 9.83
CA ILE A 439 -17.76 10.58 11.12
C ILE A 439 -16.54 11.49 11.19
N ARG A 440 -15.71 11.53 10.14
CA ARG A 440 -14.54 12.41 10.07
C ARG A 440 -14.93 13.88 10.12
N THR A 441 -15.91 14.31 9.33
CA THR A 441 -16.39 15.70 9.37
C THR A 441 -16.94 16.08 10.74
N ALA A 442 -17.72 15.20 11.39
CA ALA A 442 -18.23 15.42 12.74
C ALA A 442 -17.09 15.49 13.78
N GLY A 443 -16.07 14.63 13.61
CA GLY A 443 -14.86 14.64 14.44
C GLY A 443 -14.06 15.94 14.33
N ASP A 444 -13.90 16.47 13.11
CA ASP A 444 -13.24 17.76 12.86
C ASP A 444 -14.00 18.90 13.55
N LEU A 445 -15.34 18.89 13.48
CA LEU A 445 -16.19 19.87 14.18
C LEU A 445 -16.06 19.77 15.69
N ALA A 446 -16.03 18.56 16.25
CA ALA A 446 -15.80 18.35 17.68
C ALA A 446 -14.43 18.86 18.12
N ALA A 447 -13.39 18.64 17.30
CA ALA A 447 -12.05 19.15 17.57
C ALA A 447 -11.98 20.68 17.55
N VAL A 448 -12.61 21.32 16.56
CA VAL A 448 -12.66 22.78 16.42
C VAL A 448 -13.44 23.43 17.58
N SER A 449 -14.52 22.80 18.03
CA SER A 449 -15.30 23.29 19.20
C SER A 449 -14.63 23.03 20.54
N GLY A 450 -13.51 22.29 20.58
CA GLY A 450 -12.82 21.93 21.81
C GLY A 450 -13.58 20.91 22.67
N SER A 451 -14.55 20.19 22.09
CA SER A 451 -15.34 19.18 22.80
C SER A 451 -14.49 17.98 23.22
N GLU A 452 -14.76 17.43 24.41
CA GLU A 452 -14.13 16.21 24.90
C GLU A 452 -14.58 14.96 24.12
N PHE A 453 -15.82 14.98 23.63
CA PHE A 453 -16.44 13.88 22.89
C PHE A 453 -17.04 14.38 21.57
N LEU A 454 -17.13 13.46 20.59
CA LEU A 454 -17.96 13.65 19.41
C LEU A 454 -19.42 13.38 19.81
N ASP A 455 -20.29 14.41 19.77
CA ASP A 455 -21.68 14.31 20.19
C ASP A 455 -22.66 14.45 19.03
N ALA A 456 -23.95 14.16 19.29
CA ALA A 456 -25.05 14.23 18.33
C ALA A 456 -25.15 15.59 17.60
N SER A 457 -24.86 16.70 18.29
CA SER A 457 -24.82 18.04 17.69
C SER A 457 -23.80 18.14 16.55
N HIS A 458 -22.60 17.57 16.72
CA HIS A 458 -21.56 17.57 15.71
C HIS A 458 -21.94 16.72 14.49
N VAL A 459 -22.61 15.56 14.71
CA VAL A 459 -23.12 14.72 13.60
C VAL A 459 -24.18 15.47 12.81
N ARG A 460 -25.14 16.14 13.47
CA ARG A 460 -26.18 16.93 12.79
C ARG A 460 -25.60 18.10 12.00
N GLU A 461 -24.61 18.79 12.58
CA GLU A 461 -23.92 19.88 11.87
C GLU A 461 -23.11 19.35 10.68
N ALA A 462 -22.44 18.21 10.84
CA ALA A 462 -21.73 17.54 9.75
C ALA A 462 -22.65 17.12 8.60
N LEU A 463 -23.85 16.64 8.90
CA LEU A 463 -24.88 16.33 7.89
C LEU A 463 -25.26 17.54 7.04
N LEU A 464 -25.30 18.73 7.61
CA LEU A 464 -25.58 19.96 6.87
C LEU A 464 -24.43 20.39 5.96
N ARG A 465 -23.17 20.09 6.37
CA ARG A 465 -21.95 20.47 5.64
C ARG A 465 -21.48 19.41 4.63
N ALA A 466 -21.72 18.13 4.91
CA ALA A 466 -21.29 16.99 4.08
C ALA A 466 -22.32 16.62 2.98
N ARG A 467 -23.06 17.59 2.46
CA ARG A 467 -23.97 17.38 1.31
C ARG A 467 -23.17 17.09 0.05
N SER A 468 -23.63 16.13 -0.76
CA SER A 468 -23.00 15.86 -2.05
C SER A 468 -23.12 17.06 -2.99
N ILE A 469 -22.19 17.16 -3.95
CA ILE A 469 -22.26 18.22 -4.98
C ILE A 469 -23.60 18.14 -5.74
N GLU A 470 -24.10 16.93 -5.99
CA GLU A 470 -25.39 16.71 -6.65
C GLU A 470 -26.57 17.28 -5.85
N GLU A 471 -26.54 17.13 -4.50
CA GLU A 471 -27.54 17.71 -3.62
C GLU A 471 -27.45 19.25 -3.61
N GLN A 472 -26.23 19.79 -3.50
CA GLN A 472 -26.00 21.24 -3.55
C GLN A 472 -26.41 21.85 -4.89
N VAL A 473 -26.06 21.22 -6.01
CA VAL A 473 -26.46 21.65 -7.35
C VAL A 473 -27.96 21.57 -7.54
N ARG A 474 -28.61 20.52 -7.01
CA ARG A 474 -30.06 20.40 -7.06
C ARG A 474 -30.78 21.50 -6.26
N GLU A 475 -30.22 21.88 -5.11
CA GLU A 475 -30.76 22.95 -4.27
C GLU A 475 -30.65 24.33 -4.96
N VAL A 476 -29.50 24.61 -5.59
CA VAL A 476 -29.21 25.91 -6.23
C VAL A 476 -29.88 26.02 -7.62
N TYR A 477 -29.85 24.95 -8.40
CA TYR A 477 -30.26 24.96 -9.82
C TYR A 477 -31.50 24.13 -10.12
N GLY A 478 -32.16 23.56 -9.11
CA GLY A 478 -33.36 22.75 -9.24
C GLY A 478 -33.14 21.34 -9.78
N SER A 479 -32.09 21.12 -10.58
CA SER A 479 -31.64 19.80 -11.03
C SER A 479 -30.16 19.81 -11.39
N PHE A 480 -29.49 18.63 -11.34
CA PHE A 480 -28.09 18.49 -11.75
C PHE A 480 -27.88 18.86 -13.24
N GLN A 481 -28.82 18.47 -14.11
CA GLN A 481 -28.78 18.87 -15.53
C GLN A 481 -29.01 20.38 -15.74
N GLY A 482 -29.75 21.04 -14.85
CA GLY A 482 -29.93 22.50 -14.85
C GLY A 482 -28.61 23.21 -14.58
N GLY A 483 -27.85 22.76 -13.58
CA GLY A 483 -26.53 23.28 -13.28
C GLY A 483 -25.54 23.13 -14.43
N LEU A 484 -25.45 21.94 -15.04
CA LEU A 484 -24.58 21.68 -16.19
C LEU A 484 -24.93 22.57 -17.41
N ARG A 485 -26.20 22.84 -17.66
CA ARG A 485 -26.63 23.73 -18.75
C ARG A 485 -26.23 25.17 -18.49
N GLN A 486 -26.29 25.62 -17.24
CA GLN A 486 -25.96 26.99 -16.87
C GLN A 486 -24.45 27.24 -16.98
N GLU A 487 -23.60 26.31 -16.50
CA GLU A 487 -22.15 26.37 -16.68
C GLU A 487 -21.74 26.35 -18.15
N SER A 488 -22.34 25.50 -18.98
CA SER A 488 -22.06 25.47 -20.42
C SER A 488 -22.47 26.76 -21.12
N THR A 489 -23.55 27.42 -20.69
CA THR A 489 -23.98 28.70 -21.25
C THR A 489 -23.11 29.86 -20.80
N GLU A 490 -22.62 29.87 -19.57
CA GLU A 490 -21.67 30.88 -19.05
C GLU A 490 -20.28 30.73 -19.69
N SER A 491 -19.77 29.51 -19.85
CA SER A 491 -18.50 29.27 -20.53
C SER A 491 -18.55 29.63 -22.03
N GLN A 492 -19.69 29.42 -22.71
CA GLN A 492 -19.91 29.92 -24.07
C GLN A 492 -20.00 31.45 -24.13
N ARG A 493 -20.63 32.12 -23.17
CA ARG A 493 -20.66 33.59 -23.12
C ARG A 493 -19.27 34.17 -22.83
N GLN A 494 -18.45 33.56 -21.99
CA GLN A 494 -17.08 33.99 -21.76
C GLN A 494 -16.19 33.78 -22.98
N SER A 495 -16.34 32.67 -23.72
CA SER A 495 -15.60 32.43 -24.95
C SER A 495 -16.02 33.36 -26.08
N MET A 496 -17.30 33.78 -26.15
CA MET A 496 -17.76 34.81 -27.12
C MET A 496 -17.34 36.23 -26.70
N GLY A 497 -17.10 36.52 -25.45
CA GLY A 497 -16.63 37.82 -24.97
C GLY A 497 -15.17 38.15 -25.31
N TYR A 498 -14.36 37.17 -25.68
CA TYR A 498 -12.97 37.35 -26.11
C TYR A 498 -12.78 37.53 -27.62
N TYR A 499 -13.81 37.35 -28.44
CA TYR A 499 -13.76 37.66 -29.87
C TYR A 499 -14.53 38.95 -30.12
N ASN A 500 -13.89 40.08 -29.80
CA ASN A 500 -14.36 41.38 -30.24
C ASN A 500 -13.91 41.59 -31.71
N TRP A 501 -14.84 41.49 -32.65
CA TRP A 501 -14.61 41.61 -34.08
C TRP A 501 -14.18 43.01 -34.52
N ASN A 502 -13.91 43.97 -33.63
CA ASN A 502 -13.58 45.36 -33.92
C ASN A 502 -12.07 45.66 -34.00
N ASP A 503 -11.19 44.69 -33.86
CA ASP A 503 -9.74 44.87 -33.91
C ASP A 503 -9.07 44.32 -35.20
N HIS A 504 -9.82 44.12 -36.27
CA HIS A 504 -9.18 43.90 -37.55
C HIS A 504 -9.06 45.24 -38.33
N PRO A 505 -7.84 45.71 -38.63
CA PRO A 505 -7.65 46.84 -39.50
C PRO A 505 -8.16 46.47 -40.90
N ASP A 506 -8.89 47.42 -41.50
CA ASP A 506 -9.49 47.40 -42.83
C ASP A 506 -8.53 46.84 -43.91
N PRO A 507 -8.91 45.82 -44.71
CA PRO A 507 -8.03 45.25 -45.74
C PRO A 507 -7.85 46.10 -47.02
N GLY A 508 -7.92 47.41 -46.88
CA GLY A 508 -7.96 48.38 -47.97
C GLY A 508 -6.69 49.18 -48.22
N GLN A 509 -5.49 48.79 -47.81
CA GLN A 509 -4.27 49.50 -48.24
C GLN A 509 -3.08 48.56 -48.46
N PHE A 510 -3.01 47.97 -49.68
CA PHE A 510 -1.75 47.56 -50.24
C PHE A 510 -1.38 48.57 -51.33
N PRO A 511 -0.30 49.37 -51.21
CA PRO A 511 0.26 50.07 -52.29
C PRO A 511 1.01 49.07 -53.18
N GLY A 512 0.68 49.13 -54.46
CA GLY A 512 1.29 48.31 -55.48
C GLY A 512 2.75 48.63 -55.71
N GLY A 513 3.45 47.69 -56.35
CA GLY A 513 4.58 48.02 -57.15
C GLY A 513 5.79 47.09 -57.07
N TYR A 514 6.08 46.54 -58.22
CA TYR A 514 7.36 46.15 -58.83
C TYR A 514 7.92 44.74 -58.59
N GLY A 515 8.02 44.07 -59.70
CA GLY A 515 9.14 43.34 -60.18
C GLY A 515 8.85 41.93 -60.65
#